data_d8fb7eac19f540571d59159a9289b7ce
#
_entry.id   d8fb7eac19f540571d59159a9289b7ce
#
_cell.length_a   1.000
_cell.length_b   1.000
_cell.length_c   1.000
_cell.angle_alpha   90.00
_cell.angle_beta   90.00
_cell.angle_gamma   90.00
#
_symmetry.space_group_name_H-M   'P 1'
#
loop_
_entity.id
_entity.type
_entity.pdbx_description
1 polymer ?
#
loop_
_entity_poly.entity_id
_entity_poly.type
_entity_poly.pdbx_seq_one_letter_code
_entity_poly.pdbx_strand_id
1 'polypeptide(L)'
;MAETGTRTVERALTLLSVVATGGGTLTELARATGLSPSTASRLLATLASQGLIQRDEHARYHAGPSLRRLAAATLRADPVYELSGTHLGRLAAETGETANLAVAAQRGRVVYLRQVAGTKLVQTAGWVGRTVPSRGTALGAALRGELEPRGYVARSGAVEPDVTSVAAPVYGPDGRIAAALSVLAPSYRVPPRRIEAWGRAVAGHAAELSRSLGAPEAEAA
;
A
#
# COMPACT_ATOMS: atom_id res chain seq x y z
N MET A 1 25.40 -16.17 -21.96
CA MET A 1 24.92 -17.20 -20.97
C MET A 1 24.52 -16.61 -19.60
N ALA A 2 24.51 -15.27 -19.43
CA ALA A 2 24.14 -14.62 -18.15
C ALA A 2 22.61 -14.45 -17.94
N GLU A 3 21.77 -14.62 -18.94
CA GLU A 3 20.31 -14.37 -18.86
C GLU A 3 19.50 -15.46 -18.13
N THR A 4 19.98 -16.70 -18.09
CA THR A 4 19.18 -17.81 -17.55
C THR A 4 18.99 -17.74 -16.04
N GLY A 5 20.01 -17.29 -15.29
CA GLY A 5 19.94 -17.15 -13.84
C GLY A 5 19.00 -16.05 -13.39
N THR A 6 19.07 -14.88 -14.00
CA THR A 6 18.22 -13.71 -13.72
C THR A 6 16.73 -14.00 -14.00
N ARG A 7 16.45 -14.63 -15.15
CA ARG A 7 15.07 -14.99 -15.55
C ARG A 7 14.41 -16.00 -14.60
N THR A 8 15.17 -16.93 -14.03
CA THR A 8 14.66 -17.89 -13.05
C THR A 8 14.31 -17.18 -11.73
N VAL A 9 15.14 -16.26 -11.28
CA VAL A 9 14.89 -15.43 -10.09
C VAL A 9 13.66 -14.55 -10.29
N GLU A 10 13.54 -13.87 -11.42
CA GLU A 10 12.37 -13.06 -11.76
C GLU A 10 11.06 -13.86 -11.71
N ARG A 11 11.06 -15.06 -12.29
CA ARG A 11 9.90 -15.96 -12.26
C ARG A 11 9.56 -16.41 -10.85
N ALA A 12 10.57 -16.75 -10.03
CA ALA A 12 10.36 -17.14 -8.64
C ALA A 12 9.78 -15.99 -7.81
N LEU A 13 10.28 -14.76 -7.97
CA LEU A 13 9.78 -13.58 -7.29
C LEU A 13 8.36 -13.21 -7.74
N THR A 14 8.03 -13.35 -9.04
CA THR A 14 6.67 -13.17 -9.55
C THR A 14 5.71 -14.16 -8.91
N LEU A 15 6.12 -15.43 -8.86
CA LEU A 15 5.32 -16.48 -8.22
C LEU A 15 5.12 -16.23 -6.72
N LEU A 16 6.19 -15.83 -6.01
CA LEU A 16 6.13 -15.45 -4.60
C LEU A 16 5.14 -14.29 -4.38
N SER A 17 5.16 -13.28 -5.24
CA SER A 17 4.25 -12.13 -5.14
C SER A 17 2.78 -12.54 -5.29
N VAL A 18 2.47 -13.44 -6.23
CA VAL A 18 1.10 -13.97 -6.42
C VAL A 18 0.66 -14.77 -5.19
N VAL A 19 1.53 -15.64 -4.66
CA VAL A 19 1.24 -16.42 -3.45
C VAL A 19 1.03 -15.52 -2.24
N ALA A 20 1.85 -14.48 -2.08
CA ALA A 20 1.77 -13.57 -0.94
C ALA A 20 0.47 -12.76 -0.90
N THR A 21 -0.11 -12.43 -2.06
CA THR A 21 -1.30 -11.55 -2.17
C THR A 21 -2.62 -12.31 -2.30
N GLY A 22 -2.63 -13.57 -2.69
CA GLY A 22 -3.87 -14.31 -2.91
C GLY A 22 -3.79 -15.81 -2.64
N GLY A 23 -2.59 -16.37 -2.62
CA GLY A 23 -2.40 -17.82 -2.54
C GLY A 23 -2.95 -18.55 -3.76
N GLY A 24 -3.02 -19.88 -3.69
CA GLY A 24 -3.65 -20.67 -4.75
C GLY A 24 -3.06 -22.07 -4.91
N THR A 25 -3.73 -22.87 -5.72
CA THR A 25 -3.24 -24.17 -6.18
C THR A 25 -2.12 -24.02 -7.21
N LEU A 26 -1.35 -25.07 -7.44
CA LEU A 26 -0.31 -25.09 -8.49
C LEU A 26 -0.85 -24.63 -9.85
N THR A 27 -2.04 -25.10 -10.24
CA THR A 27 -2.65 -24.79 -11.54
C THR A 27 -3.04 -23.31 -11.64
N GLU A 28 -3.64 -22.74 -10.58
CA GLU A 28 -4.01 -21.33 -10.51
C GLU A 28 -2.76 -20.42 -10.59
N LEU A 29 -1.72 -20.77 -9.83
CA LEU A 29 -0.46 -20.02 -9.78
C LEU A 29 0.31 -20.09 -11.11
N ALA A 30 0.38 -21.27 -11.74
CA ALA A 30 0.99 -21.46 -13.05
C ALA A 30 0.28 -20.60 -14.11
N ARG A 31 -1.06 -20.59 -14.12
CA ARG A 31 -1.86 -19.75 -15.03
C ARG A 31 -1.64 -18.26 -14.78
N ALA A 32 -1.70 -17.82 -13.51
CA ALA A 32 -1.53 -16.42 -13.14
C ALA A 32 -0.14 -15.85 -13.52
N THR A 33 0.88 -16.70 -13.59
CA THR A 33 2.26 -16.31 -13.90
C THR A 33 2.70 -16.62 -15.33
N GLY A 34 1.85 -17.29 -16.13
CA GLY A 34 2.18 -17.74 -17.48
C GLY A 34 3.28 -18.82 -17.52
N LEU A 35 3.48 -19.56 -16.41
CA LEU A 35 4.48 -20.62 -16.32
C LEU A 35 3.88 -21.99 -16.67
N SER A 36 4.72 -22.88 -17.22
CA SER A 36 4.32 -24.30 -17.32
C SER A 36 4.16 -24.89 -15.91
N PRO A 37 3.22 -25.84 -15.71
CA PRO A 37 3.03 -26.50 -14.41
C PRO A 37 4.31 -27.10 -13.82
N SER A 38 5.16 -27.68 -14.65
CA SER A 38 6.44 -28.26 -14.24
C SER A 38 7.43 -27.20 -13.72
N THR A 39 7.51 -26.05 -14.40
CA THR A 39 8.35 -24.94 -13.97
C THR A 39 7.81 -24.33 -12.67
N ALA A 40 6.50 -24.06 -12.59
CA ALA A 40 5.86 -23.54 -11.39
C ALA A 40 6.07 -24.48 -10.19
N SER A 41 5.87 -25.78 -10.37
CA SER A 41 6.08 -26.79 -9.31
C SER A 41 7.49 -26.75 -8.75
N ARG A 42 8.50 -26.68 -9.62
CA ARG A 42 9.91 -26.65 -9.20
C ARG A 42 10.27 -25.36 -8.45
N LEU A 43 9.77 -24.22 -8.91
CA LEU A 43 9.97 -22.94 -8.23
C LEU A 43 9.23 -22.89 -6.88
N LEU A 44 7.99 -23.37 -6.82
CA LEU A 44 7.24 -23.47 -5.57
C LEU A 44 7.93 -24.38 -4.55
N ALA A 45 8.49 -25.52 -4.98
CA ALA A 45 9.27 -26.40 -4.10
C ALA A 45 10.48 -25.66 -3.51
N THR A 46 11.22 -24.89 -4.33
CA THR A 46 12.35 -24.09 -3.87
C THR A 46 11.91 -22.99 -2.89
N LEU A 47 10.84 -22.25 -3.18
CA LEU A 47 10.32 -21.23 -2.29
C LEU A 47 9.83 -21.83 -0.96
N ALA A 48 9.22 -23.02 -1.00
CA ALA A 48 8.76 -23.73 0.19
C ALA A 48 9.93 -24.23 1.04
N SER A 49 11.00 -24.77 0.42
CA SER A 49 12.19 -25.21 1.16
C SER A 49 12.90 -24.07 1.91
N GLN A 50 12.74 -22.82 1.44
CA GLN A 50 13.22 -21.61 2.12
C GLN A 50 12.21 -21.05 3.14
N GLY A 51 11.04 -21.70 3.31
CA GLY A 51 9.98 -21.24 4.20
C GLY A 51 9.30 -19.93 3.77
N LEU A 52 9.54 -19.45 2.54
CA LEU A 52 8.90 -18.26 2.00
C LEU A 52 7.43 -18.47 1.70
N ILE A 53 7.07 -19.70 1.32
CA ILE A 53 5.69 -20.16 1.14
C ILE A 53 5.49 -21.48 1.87
N GLN A 54 4.24 -21.85 2.11
CA GLN A 54 3.84 -23.13 2.66
C GLN A 54 2.63 -23.66 1.90
N ARG A 55 2.47 -24.99 1.87
CA ARG A 55 1.34 -25.66 1.25
C ARG A 55 0.44 -26.22 2.34
N ASP A 56 -0.87 -26.00 2.24
CA ASP A 56 -1.86 -26.51 3.17
C ASP A 56 -2.37 -27.92 2.77
N GLU A 57 -3.26 -28.48 3.59
CA GLU A 57 -3.91 -29.78 3.38
C GLU A 57 -4.78 -29.84 2.11
N HIS A 58 -5.25 -28.69 1.62
CA HIS A 58 -6.02 -28.54 0.39
C HIS A 58 -5.13 -28.29 -0.83
N ALA A 59 -3.84 -28.53 -0.71
CA ALA A 59 -2.85 -28.33 -1.75
C ALA A 59 -2.73 -26.86 -2.25
N ARG A 60 -3.15 -25.88 -1.45
CA ARG A 60 -3.01 -24.46 -1.75
C ARG A 60 -1.74 -23.90 -1.13
N TYR A 61 -1.09 -23.01 -1.85
CA TYR A 61 0.12 -22.33 -1.40
C TYR A 61 -0.25 -20.98 -0.79
N HIS A 62 0.39 -20.65 0.34
CA HIS A 62 0.22 -19.42 1.12
C HIS A 62 1.57 -18.86 1.56
N ALA A 63 1.59 -17.61 2.03
CA ALA A 63 2.78 -17.03 2.63
C ALA A 63 3.31 -17.89 3.78
N GLY A 64 4.60 -18.23 3.71
CA GLY A 64 5.28 -19.03 4.71
C GLY A 64 5.84 -18.20 5.88
N PRO A 65 6.36 -18.88 6.94
CA PRO A 65 6.85 -18.21 8.14
C PRO A 65 8.06 -17.29 7.88
N SER A 66 8.97 -17.68 6.98
CA SER A 66 10.14 -16.85 6.66
C SER A 66 9.73 -15.53 5.99
N LEU A 67 8.74 -15.56 5.08
CA LEU A 67 8.24 -14.34 4.45
C LEU A 67 7.56 -13.42 5.47
N ARG A 68 6.75 -13.98 6.37
CA ARG A 68 6.11 -13.20 7.45
C ARG A 68 7.14 -12.57 8.38
N ARG A 69 8.18 -13.30 8.75
CA ARG A 69 9.29 -12.79 9.58
C ARG A 69 10.02 -11.63 8.90
N LEU A 70 10.33 -11.76 7.62
CA LEU A 70 10.99 -10.70 6.84
C LEU A 70 10.11 -9.44 6.76
N ALA A 71 8.82 -9.61 6.42
CA ALA A 71 7.88 -8.50 6.37
C ALA A 71 7.74 -7.77 7.71
N ALA A 72 7.58 -8.52 8.81
CA ALA A 72 7.48 -7.95 10.14
C ALA A 72 8.75 -7.21 10.56
N ALA A 73 9.94 -7.76 10.27
CA ALA A 73 11.20 -7.11 10.57
C ALA A 73 11.38 -5.80 9.78
N THR A 74 11.02 -5.80 8.49
CA THR A 74 11.10 -4.62 7.63
C THR A 74 10.16 -3.51 8.10
N LEU A 75 8.90 -3.84 8.38
CA LEU A 75 7.90 -2.86 8.83
C LEU A 75 8.24 -2.29 10.20
N ARG A 76 8.75 -3.11 11.13
CA ARG A 76 9.18 -2.64 12.46
C ARG A 76 10.38 -1.68 12.39
N ALA A 77 11.24 -1.85 11.40
CA ALA A 77 12.39 -0.99 11.20
C ALA A 77 12.06 0.33 10.46
N ASP A 78 10.84 0.48 9.97
CA ASP A 78 10.40 1.66 9.21
C ASP A 78 9.72 2.67 10.16
N PRO A 79 10.37 3.83 10.46
CA PRO A 79 9.79 4.85 11.34
C PRO A 79 8.46 5.40 10.82
N VAL A 80 8.30 5.50 9.49
CA VAL A 80 7.05 5.98 8.87
C VAL A 80 5.90 5.04 9.21
N TYR A 81 6.14 3.72 9.08
CA TYR A 81 5.14 2.72 9.42
C TYR A 81 4.78 2.75 10.91
N GLU A 82 5.79 2.76 11.78
CA GLU A 82 5.59 2.72 13.25
C GLU A 82 4.81 3.94 13.73
N LEU A 83 5.24 5.15 13.37
CA LEU A 83 4.62 6.38 13.82
C LEU A 83 3.26 6.65 13.19
N SER A 84 2.98 6.11 12.00
CA SER A 84 1.72 6.34 11.29
C SER A 84 0.47 5.87 12.03
N GLY A 85 0.60 4.87 12.90
CA GLY A 85 -0.55 4.23 13.55
C GLY A 85 -1.44 5.18 14.33
N THR A 86 -0.85 6.08 15.12
CA THR A 86 -1.57 7.08 15.89
C THR A 86 -2.31 8.07 15.00
N HIS A 87 -1.67 8.54 13.93
CA HIS A 87 -2.26 9.47 12.98
C HIS A 87 -3.41 8.85 12.19
N LEU A 88 -3.26 7.61 11.73
CA LEU A 88 -4.32 6.87 11.04
C LEU A 88 -5.52 6.62 11.96
N GLY A 89 -5.28 6.28 13.23
CA GLY A 89 -6.34 6.11 14.22
C GLY A 89 -7.15 7.38 14.44
N ARG A 90 -6.48 8.53 14.59
CA ARG A 90 -7.13 9.83 14.73
C ARG A 90 -7.90 10.21 13.48
N LEU A 91 -7.30 10.08 12.30
CA LEU A 91 -7.98 10.33 11.02
C LEU A 91 -9.25 9.49 10.84
N ALA A 92 -9.17 8.20 11.17
CA ALA A 92 -10.33 7.31 11.10
C ALA A 92 -11.44 7.73 12.09
N ALA A 93 -11.08 8.16 13.31
CA ALA A 93 -12.02 8.64 14.30
C ALA A 93 -12.66 9.99 13.90
N GLU A 94 -11.88 10.96 13.44
CA GLU A 94 -12.34 12.28 13.02
C GLU A 94 -13.26 12.24 11.80
N THR A 95 -12.92 11.42 10.83
CA THR A 95 -13.67 11.35 9.56
C THR A 95 -14.78 10.32 9.58
N GLY A 96 -14.67 9.32 10.44
CA GLY A 96 -15.49 8.11 10.45
C GLY A 96 -15.22 7.17 9.27
N GLU A 97 -14.18 7.43 8.47
CA GLU A 97 -13.85 6.73 7.23
C GLU A 97 -12.51 6.01 7.33
N THR A 98 -12.22 5.16 6.36
CA THR A 98 -10.98 4.37 6.33
C THR A 98 -9.78 5.24 6.04
N ALA A 99 -8.79 5.23 6.94
CA ALA A 99 -7.52 5.93 6.80
C ALA A 99 -6.39 4.97 6.42
N ASN A 100 -5.49 5.42 5.54
CA ASN A 100 -4.43 4.58 4.98
C ASN A 100 -3.08 5.30 4.96
N LEU A 101 -2.02 4.50 5.11
CA LEU A 101 -0.64 4.83 4.77
C LEU A 101 -0.27 4.12 3.47
N ALA A 102 0.33 4.84 2.55
CA ALA A 102 0.83 4.28 1.30
C ALA A 102 2.19 4.88 0.92
N VAL A 103 2.98 4.12 0.18
CA VAL A 103 4.29 4.53 -0.32
C VAL A 103 4.39 4.30 -1.83
N ALA A 104 5.34 4.98 -2.46
CA ALA A 104 5.65 4.75 -3.86
C ALA A 104 6.21 3.33 -4.07
N ALA A 105 5.77 2.68 -5.11
CA ALA A 105 6.26 1.38 -5.55
C ALA A 105 6.83 1.48 -6.96
N GLN A 106 7.52 0.42 -7.39
CA GLN A 106 8.10 0.36 -8.73
C GLN A 106 7.04 0.48 -9.84
N ARG A 107 7.47 0.82 -11.04
CA ARG A 107 6.66 0.88 -12.27
C ARG A 107 5.44 1.81 -12.16
N GLY A 108 5.59 2.95 -11.46
CA GLY A 108 4.52 3.94 -11.33
C GLY A 108 3.30 3.43 -10.56
N ARG A 109 3.52 2.62 -9.56
CA ARG A 109 2.48 2.12 -8.65
C ARG A 109 2.62 2.70 -7.25
N VAL A 110 1.58 2.54 -6.46
CA VAL A 110 1.51 2.87 -5.04
C VAL A 110 1.13 1.60 -4.29
N VAL A 111 1.77 1.31 -3.16
CA VAL A 111 1.42 0.18 -2.29
C VAL A 111 0.87 0.69 -0.96
N TYR A 112 -0.24 0.10 -0.51
CA TYR A 112 -0.81 0.36 0.80
C TYR A 112 -0.07 -0.47 1.86
N LEU A 113 0.50 0.20 2.86
CA LEU A 113 1.25 -0.46 3.94
C LEU A 113 0.44 -0.65 5.21
N ARG A 114 -0.45 0.30 5.53
CA ARG A 114 -1.25 0.26 6.75
C ARG A 114 -2.64 0.84 6.50
N GLN A 115 -3.63 0.30 7.20
CA GLN A 115 -5.01 0.75 7.14
C GLN A 115 -5.62 0.73 8.52
N VAL A 116 -6.40 1.76 8.84
CA VAL A 116 -7.30 1.79 9.99
C VAL A 116 -8.71 1.99 9.46
N ALA A 117 -9.59 1.05 9.79
CA ALA A 117 -10.99 1.10 9.37
C ALA A 117 -11.71 2.24 10.08
N GLY A 118 -12.62 2.90 9.38
CA GLY A 118 -13.53 3.87 9.97
C GLY A 118 -14.62 3.21 10.81
N THR A 119 -15.53 4.03 11.34
CA THR A 119 -16.64 3.58 12.20
C THR A 119 -17.94 3.32 11.43
N LYS A 120 -17.97 3.58 10.12
CA LYS A 120 -19.17 3.39 9.28
C LYS A 120 -19.36 1.91 8.94
N LEU A 121 -20.62 1.47 8.82
CA LEU A 121 -20.95 0.09 8.43
C LEU A 121 -20.46 -0.24 7.02
N VAL A 122 -20.66 0.66 6.06
CA VAL A 122 -20.13 0.52 4.71
C VAL A 122 -18.72 1.11 4.67
N GLN A 123 -17.74 0.26 4.50
CA GLN A 123 -16.32 0.63 4.47
C GLN A 123 -15.69 0.20 3.15
N THR A 124 -14.58 0.83 2.80
CA THR A 124 -13.76 0.35 1.69
C THR A 124 -13.07 -0.96 2.05
N ALA A 125 -12.94 -1.87 1.09
CA ALA A 125 -12.27 -3.15 1.28
C ALA A 125 -10.82 -2.99 1.78
N GLY A 126 -10.26 -4.06 2.36
CA GLY A 126 -8.85 -4.06 2.81
C GLY A 126 -7.88 -3.87 1.64
N TRP A 127 -7.04 -2.85 1.73
CA TRP A 127 -6.07 -2.48 0.69
C TRP A 127 -4.62 -2.84 1.06
N VAL A 128 -4.33 -3.18 2.32
CA VAL A 128 -2.95 -3.50 2.77
C VAL A 128 -2.33 -4.59 1.88
N GLY A 129 -1.13 -4.32 1.39
CA GLY A 129 -0.41 -5.18 0.45
C GLY A 129 -0.86 -5.07 -1.02
N ARG A 130 -1.99 -4.41 -1.30
CA ARG A 130 -2.41 -4.15 -2.68
C ARG A 130 -1.67 -2.98 -3.28
N THR A 131 -1.58 -2.97 -4.60
CA THR A 131 -0.99 -1.86 -5.36
C THR A 131 -1.99 -1.27 -6.34
N VAL A 132 -1.98 0.06 -6.48
CA VAL A 132 -2.80 0.79 -7.46
C VAL A 132 -1.89 1.61 -8.38
N PRO A 133 -2.37 2.03 -9.56
CA PRO A 133 -1.64 2.98 -10.40
C PRO A 133 -1.37 4.29 -9.64
N SER A 134 -0.17 4.85 -9.77
CA SER A 134 0.15 6.18 -9.24
C SER A 134 -0.56 7.28 -10.05
N ARG A 135 -0.60 7.14 -11.38
CA ARG A 135 -1.23 8.14 -12.25
C ARG A 135 -2.74 8.18 -12.05
N GLY A 136 -3.30 9.40 -11.95
CA GLY A 136 -4.73 9.64 -11.79
C GLY A 136 -5.27 9.48 -10.36
N THR A 137 -4.52 8.88 -9.44
CA THR A 137 -4.96 8.65 -8.05
C THR A 137 -4.53 9.77 -7.11
N ALA A 138 -5.30 10.01 -6.03
CA ALA A 138 -4.96 11.00 -5.01
C ALA A 138 -3.63 10.65 -4.31
N LEU A 139 -3.44 9.40 -3.91
CA LEU A 139 -2.19 8.93 -3.31
C LEU A 139 -0.99 9.11 -4.24
N GLY A 140 -1.16 8.78 -5.52
CA GLY A 140 -0.09 8.95 -6.48
C GLY A 140 0.27 10.42 -6.73
N ALA A 141 -0.71 11.31 -6.78
CA ALA A 141 -0.47 12.75 -6.88
C ALA A 141 0.24 13.28 -5.62
N ALA A 142 -0.23 12.91 -4.42
CA ALA A 142 0.43 13.26 -3.16
C ALA A 142 1.89 12.77 -3.11
N LEU A 143 2.15 11.53 -3.52
CA LEU A 143 3.51 10.96 -3.54
C LEU A 143 4.44 11.60 -4.60
N ARG A 144 3.91 12.32 -5.58
CA ARG A 144 4.69 13.11 -6.54
C ARG A 144 4.78 14.59 -6.19
N GLY A 145 4.15 15.02 -5.09
CA GLY A 145 4.09 16.44 -4.72
C GLY A 145 3.15 17.27 -5.59
N GLU A 146 2.26 16.66 -6.36
CA GLU A 146 1.24 17.32 -7.20
C GLU A 146 0.03 17.69 -6.34
N LEU A 147 0.17 18.75 -5.53
CA LEU A 147 -0.81 19.14 -4.53
C LEU A 147 -1.63 20.35 -5.01
N GLU A 148 -2.85 20.44 -4.45
CA GLU A 148 -3.61 21.69 -4.47
C GLU A 148 -2.99 22.70 -3.48
N PRO A 149 -3.29 24.02 -3.60
CA PRO A 149 -2.67 25.05 -2.75
C PRO A 149 -2.83 24.84 -1.24
N ARG A 150 -3.78 24.01 -0.83
CA ARG A 150 -4.06 23.67 0.58
C ARG A 150 -3.26 22.48 1.11
N GLY A 151 -2.30 21.92 0.36
CA GLY A 151 -1.40 20.85 0.80
C GLY A 151 -1.98 19.44 0.73
N TYR A 152 -3.14 19.26 0.10
CA TYR A 152 -3.74 17.94 -0.15
C TYR A 152 -4.24 17.82 -1.58
N VAL A 153 -4.66 16.63 -1.96
CA VAL A 153 -5.29 16.35 -3.25
C VAL A 153 -6.48 15.40 -3.07
N ALA A 154 -7.57 15.66 -3.78
CA ALA A 154 -8.75 14.81 -3.80
C ALA A 154 -9.02 14.26 -5.21
N ARG A 155 -9.42 12.98 -5.29
CA ARG A 155 -9.83 12.35 -6.55
C ARG A 155 -11.00 11.40 -6.29
N SER A 156 -11.97 11.40 -7.19
CA SER A 156 -13.12 10.49 -7.17
C SER A 156 -13.05 9.56 -8.37
N GLY A 157 -13.47 8.30 -8.18
CA GLY A 157 -13.57 7.31 -9.27
C GLY A 157 -12.24 6.86 -9.88
N ALA A 158 -11.10 7.14 -9.25
CA ALA A 158 -9.79 6.91 -9.85
C ALA A 158 -9.35 5.43 -9.86
N VAL A 159 -9.76 4.65 -8.89
CA VAL A 159 -9.47 3.20 -8.78
C VAL A 159 -10.78 2.43 -8.81
N GLU A 160 -11.73 2.82 -7.96
CA GLU A 160 -13.09 2.28 -7.89
C GLU A 160 -14.05 3.43 -8.21
N PRO A 161 -15.01 3.24 -9.14
CA PRO A 161 -15.90 4.32 -9.64
C PRO A 161 -16.60 5.10 -8.52
N ASP A 162 -17.01 4.38 -7.47
CA ASP A 162 -17.81 4.93 -6.37
C ASP A 162 -16.99 5.29 -5.13
N VAL A 163 -15.67 5.49 -5.26
CA VAL A 163 -14.78 5.83 -4.15
C VAL A 163 -14.12 7.19 -4.37
N THR A 164 -14.18 8.03 -3.34
CA THR A 164 -13.43 9.28 -3.24
C THR A 164 -12.27 9.09 -2.28
N SER A 165 -11.08 9.53 -2.70
CA SER A 165 -9.85 9.54 -1.91
C SER A 165 -9.35 10.96 -1.73
N VAL A 166 -8.97 11.32 -0.50
CA VAL A 166 -8.28 12.56 -0.15
C VAL A 166 -6.94 12.20 0.44
N ALA A 167 -5.84 12.76 -0.07
CA ALA A 167 -4.48 12.38 0.31
C ALA A 167 -3.56 13.58 0.49
N ALA A 168 -2.56 13.44 1.39
CA ALA A 168 -1.48 14.40 1.58
C ALA A 168 -0.13 13.69 1.78
N PRO A 169 0.98 14.31 1.37
CA PRO A 169 2.31 13.74 1.48
C PRO A 169 2.84 13.79 2.90
N VAL A 170 3.65 12.81 3.25
CA VAL A 170 4.47 12.76 4.45
C VAL A 170 5.92 12.89 4.04
N TYR A 171 6.63 13.87 4.60
CA TYR A 171 8.02 14.14 4.30
C TYR A 171 8.96 13.47 5.30
N GLY A 172 10.08 12.97 4.81
CA GLY A 172 11.16 12.42 5.61
C GLY A 172 12.16 13.49 6.07
N PRO A 173 13.18 13.08 6.86
CA PRO A 173 14.20 13.98 7.39
C PRO A 173 15.06 14.65 6.31
N ASP A 174 15.10 14.06 5.11
CA ASP A 174 15.80 14.59 3.94
C ASP A 174 14.95 15.59 3.12
N GLY A 175 13.76 15.97 3.61
CA GLY A 175 12.80 16.83 2.92
C GLY A 175 12.09 16.18 1.72
N ARG A 176 12.34 14.90 1.46
CA ARG A 176 11.67 14.16 0.37
C ARG A 176 10.38 13.52 0.86
N ILE A 177 9.47 13.27 -0.08
CA ILE A 177 8.23 12.55 0.23
C ILE A 177 8.56 11.08 0.48
N ALA A 178 8.37 10.65 1.73
CA ALA A 178 8.58 9.27 2.19
C ALA A 178 7.32 8.42 2.04
N ALA A 179 6.13 9.02 2.25
CA ALA A 179 4.85 8.33 2.21
C ALA A 179 3.70 9.30 1.89
N ALA A 180 2.48 8.79 1.86
CA ALA A 180 1.27 9.59 1.87
C ALA A 180 0.23 9.00 2.83
N LEU A 181 -0.49 9.87 3.53
CA LEU A 181 -1.71 9.52 4.25
C LEU A 181 -2.92 9.77 3.35
N SER A 182 -3.95 8.96 3.50
CA SER A 182 -5.23 9.20 2.81
C SER A 182 -6.43 8.75 3.61
N VAL A 183 -7.58 9.34 3.30
CA VAL A 183 -8.90 8.88 3.71
C VAL A 183 -9.66 8.45 2.47
N LEU A 184 -10.32 7.28 2.54
CA LEU A 184 -11.15 6.72 1.49
C LEU A 184 -12.58 6.56 1.97
N ALA A 185 -13.54 6.97 1.12
CA ALA A 185 -14.95 6.80 1.39
C ALA A 185 -15.77 6.58 0.11
N PRO A 186 -16.96 5.95 0.19
CA PRO A 186 -17.93 5.95 -0.88
C PRO A 186 -18.31 7.38 -1.30
N SER A 187 -18.26 7.66 -2.61
CA SER A 187 -18.45 9.02 -3.16
C SER A 187 -19.80 9.65 -2.83
N TYR A 188 -20.86 8.82 -2.73
CA TYR A 188 -22.23 9.31 -2.47
C TYR A 188 -22.37 10.08 -1.14
N ARG A 189 -21.44 9.88 -0.19
CA ARG A 189 -21.46 10.57 1.11
C ARG A 189 -20.34 11.59 1.29
N VAL A 190 -19.65 11.97 0.21
CA VAL A 190 -18.53 12.91 0.23
C VAL A 190 -18.88 14.21 -0.51
N PRO A 191 -19.74 15.09 0.06
CA PRO A 191 -20.00 16.40 -0.54
C PRO A 191 -18.74 17.29 -0.48
N PRO A 192 -18.65 18.34 -1.33
CA PRO A 192 -17.47 19.21 -1.42
C PRO A 192 -16.96 19.74 -0.07
N ARG A 193 -17.87 20.15 0.82
CA ARG A 193 -17.51 20.60 2.18
C ARG A 193 -16.78 19.57 3.03
N ARG A 194 -17.06 18.28 2.83
CA ARG A 194 -16.34 17.18 3.50
C ARG A 194 -14.97 16.96 2.92
N ILE A 195 -14.81 17.07 1.60
CA ILE A 195 -13.49 17.01 0.95
C ILE A 195 -12.56 18.03 1.58
N GLU A 196 -13.03 19.27 1.76
CA GLU A 196 -12.25 20.32 2.38
C GLU A 196 -11.90 20.05 3.85
N ALA A 197 -12.87 19.59 4.65
CA ALA A 197 -12.63 19.24 6.04
C ALA A 197 -11.64 18.07 6.18
N TRP A 198 -11.81 17.01 5.39
CA TRP A 198 -10.92 15.86 5.36
C TRP A 198 -9.54 16.21 4.80
N GLY A 199 -9.49 17.09 3.80
CA GLY A 199 -8.22 17.58 3.26
C GLY A 199 -7.37 18.27 4.33
N ARG A 200 -7.97 19.15 5.12
CA ARG A 200 -7.30 19.78 6.27
C ARG A 200 -6.84 18.76 7.31
N ALA A 201 -7.69 17.81 7.67
CA ALA A 201 -7.35 16.76 8.63
C ALA A 201 -6.18 15.90 8.12
N VAL A 202 -6.26 15.39 6.87
CA VAL A 202 -5.20 14.57 6.27
C VAL A 202 -3.91 15.34 6.17
N ALA A 203 -3.93 16.59 5.70
CA ALA A 203 -2.75 17.45 5.60
C ALA A 203 -2.15 17.75 6.98
N GLY A 204 -2.99 18.03 7.99
CA GLY A 204 -2.56 18.26 9.37
C GLY A 204 -1.84 17.04 9.96
N HIS A 205 -2.44 15.86 9.87
CA HIS A 205 -1.82 14.62 10.36
C HIS A 205 -0.57 14.23 9.56
N ALA A 206 -0.54 14.48 8.26
CA ALA A 206 0.65 14.24 7.44
C ALA A 206 1.80 15.18 7.85
N ALA A 207 1.51 16.46 8.11
CA ALA A 207 2.50 17.41 8.59
C ALA A 207 3.02 17.07 9.99
N GLU A 208 2.15 16.64 10.92
CA GLU A 208 2.56 16.16 12.25
C GLU A 208 3.45 14.93 12.16
N LEU A 209 3.08 13.95 11.35
CA LEU A 209 3.89 12.75 11.10
C LEU A 209 5.26 13.13 10.50
N SER A 210 5.28 14.05 9.53
CA SER A 210 6.53 14.56 8.94
C SER A 210 7.47 15.19 9.97
N ARG A 211 6.93 16.03 10.87
CA ARG A 211 7.72 16.59 11.99
C ARG A 211 8.25 15.50 12.92
N SER A 212 7.43 14.51 13.24
CA SER A 212 7.84 13.37 14.08
C SER A 212 8.95 12.52 13.43
N LEU A 213 9.04 12.53 12.11
CA LEU A 213 10.12 11.90 11.34
C LEU A 213 11.37 12.78 11.24
N GLY A 214 11.32 14.03 11.69
CA GLY A 214 12.43 14.99 11.59
C GLY A 214 12.47 15.72 10.23
N ALA A 215 11.35 15.81 9.52
CA ALA A 215 11.29 16.60 8.30
C ALA A 215 11.61 18.08 8.62
N PRO A 216 12.36 18.80 7.75
CA PRO A 216 12.59 20.22 7.91
C PRO A 216 11.25 20.98 7.88
N GLU A 217 11.14 22.04 8.66
CA GLU A 217 9.99 22.94 8.56
C GLU A 217 9.92 23.51 7.14
N ALA A 218 8.74 23.42 6.52
CA ALA A 218 8.55 24.09 5.23
C ALA A 218 8.75 25.60 5.46
N GLU A 219 9.74 26.20 4.82
CA GLU A 219 9.86 27.65 4.78
C GLU A 219 8.51 28.20 4.29
N ALA A 220 7.89 29.03 5.14
CA ALA A 220 6.64 29.70 4.79
C ALA A 220 6.91 30.63 3.61
N ALA A 221 6.51 30.21 2.41
CA ALA A 221 6.53 31.02 1.20
C ALA A 221 5.29 31.91 1.11
#